data_876a9af510d90f6176f10c6ef367ff70
#
_entry.id   876a9af510d90f6176f10c6ef367ff70
#
_cell.length_a   1.000
_cell.length_b   1.000
_cell.length_c   1.000
_cell.angle_alpha   90.00
_cell.angle_beta   90.00
_cell.angle_gamma   90.00
#
_symmetry.space_group_name_H-M   'P 1'
#
loop_
_entity.id
_entity.type
_entity.pdbx_description
1 polymer ?
#
loop_
_entity_poly.entity_id
_entity_poly.type
_entity_poly.pdbx_seq_one_letter_code
_entity_poly.pdbx_strand_id
1 'polypeptide(L)'
;MLEMINRILLYNSGGGIGDAIQILPLVNTLKKEFKNAEFFYLCSHHNHFISTLKDLNCLIDTLDLKIKYFGFRWWHLFIAKNRIKKYQIKKFDIIIDLQTKIRNTLILKMIPHEKFISQCFNFKLSNPSISLRKSQNINNNILSAINMVLDTSYRIIDFNINNIDDKFDREAQKLLPNNNYVGFSI
;
A
#
# COMPACT_ATOMS: atom_id res chain seq x y z
N MET A 1 22.88 12.10 -7.48
CA MET A 1 22.86 10.61 -7.49
C MET A 1 21.51 10.21 -6.89
N LEU A 2 20.63 9.61 -7.68
CA LEU A 2 19.35 9.10 -7.14
C LEU A 2 19.68 8.05 -6.08
N GLU A 3 19.21 8.26 -4.86
CA GLU A 3 19.34 7.26 -3.79
C GLU A 3 18.67 5.95 -4.23
N MET A 4 19.39 4.86 -4.11
CA MET A 4 18.87 3.56 -4.52
C MET A 4 17.86 3.08 -3.49
N ILE A 5 16.59 3.06 -3.85
CA ILE A 5 15.51 2.53 -2.99
C ILE A 5 15.47 1.01 -3.14
N ASN A 6 15.74 0.29 -2.06
CA ASN A 6 15.82 -1.17 -2.04
C ASN A 6 14.70 -1.83 -1.23
N ARG A 7 14.10 -1.11 -0.25
CA ARG A 7 13.08 -1.68 0.63
C ARG A 7 11.93 -0.72 0.86
N ILE A 8 10.76 -1.11 0.42
CA ILE A 8 9.53 -0.30 0.47
C ILE A 8 8.49 -1.02 1.34
N LEU A 9 7.90 -0.31 2.30
CA LEU A 9 6.76 -0.77 3.08
C LEU A 9 5.51 0.01 2.72
N LEU A 10 4.46 -0.70 2.32
CA LEU A 10 3.11 -0.16 2.14
C LEU A 10 2.27 -0.54 3.36
N TYR A 11 1.62 0.44 3.98
CA TYR A 11 0.69 0.20 5.08
C TYR A 11 -0.73 0.58 4.71
N ASN A 12 -1.65 -0.37 4.88
CA ASN A 12 -3.09 -0.14 4.76
C ASN A 12 -3.82 -0.86 5.90
N SER A 13 -4.55 -0.12 6.73
CA SER A 13 -5.33 -0.71 7.82
C SER A 13 -6.62 -1.37 7.33
N GLY A 14 -7.02 -1.15 6.09
CA GLY A 14 -8.13 -1.83 5.45
C GLY A 14 -7.83 -3.33 5.31
N GLY A 15 -8.84 -4.16 5.50
CA GLY A 15 -8.73 -5.61 5.38
C GLY A 15 -9.52 -6.18 4.20
N GLY A 16 -10.21 -5.32 3.45
CA GLY A 16 -11.02 -5.72 2.31
C GLY A 16 -10.23 -5.77 1.00
N ILE A 17 -10.67 -6.65 0.09
CA ILE A 17 -10.10 -6.74 -1.26
C ILE A 17 -10.24 -5.41 -2.03
N GLY A 18 -11.33 -4.67 -1.81
CA GLY A 18 -11.56 -3.37 -2.42
C GLY A 18 -10.47 -2.35 -2.10
N ASP A 19 -9.98 -2.33 -0.85
CA ASP A 19 -8.88 -1.45 -0.43
C ASP A 19 -7.57 -1.81 -1.17
N ALA A 20 -7.35 -3.10 -1.43
CA ALA A 20 -6.16 -3.57 -2.17
C ALA A 20 -6.27 -3.23 -3.66
N ILE A 21 -7.45 -3.41 -4.26
CA ILE A 21 -7.72 -3.08 -5.68
C ILE A 21 -7.57 -1.57 -5.90
N GLN A 22 -8.04 -0.73 -4.98
CA GLN A 22 -7.97 0.72 -5.10
C GLN A 22 -6.54 1.23 -5.26
N ILE A 23 -5.57 0.59 -4.61
CA ILE A 23 -4.16 0.99 -4.67
C ILE A 23 -3.34 0.25 -5.73
N LEU A 24 -3.96 -0.65 -6.48
CA LEU A 24 -3.27 -1.48 -7.47
C LEU A 24 -2.52 -0.65 -8.54
N PRO A 25 -3.07 0.45 -9.09
CA PRO A 25 -2.34 1.31 -10.03
C PRO A 25 -1.07 1.91 -9.42
N LEU A 26 -1.13 2.33 -8.15
CA LEU A 26 0.05 2.82 -7.42
C LEU A 26 1.09 1.71 -7.23
N VAL A 27 0.66 0.53 -6.79
CA VAL A 27 1.55 -0.63 -6.58
C VAL A 27 2.28 -0.99 -7.88
N ASN A 28 1.56 -1.10 -8.99
CA ASN A 28 2.15 -1.41 -10.28
C ASN A 28 3.14 -0.33 -10.75
N THR A 29 2.80 0.94 -10.52
CA THR A 29 3.71 2.05 -10.80
C THR A 29 4.99 1.92 -9.99
N LEU A 30 4.89 1.73 -8.67
CA LEU A 30 6.06 1.62 -7.81
C LEU A 30 6.92 0.42 -8.17
N LYS A 31 6.33 -0.72 -8.48
CA LYS A 31 7.07 -1.92 -8.91
C LYS A 31 7.80 -1.73 -10.24
N LYS A 32 7.23 -0.95 -11.17
CA LYS A 32 7.89 -0.61 -12.42
C LYS A 32 9.07 0.34 -12.20
N GLU A 33 8.90 1.35 -11.36
CA GLU A 33 9.93 2.36 -11.12
C GLU A 33 11.06 1.84 -10.21
N PHE A 34 10.73 1.00 -9.23
CA PHE A 34 11.68 0.43 -8.26
C PHE A 34 11.85 -1.09 -8.48
N LYS A 35 12.29 -1.48 -9.68
CA LYS A 35 12.37 -2.90 -10.12
C LYS A 35 13.18 -3.80 -9.20
N ASN A 36 14.20 -3.27 -8.54
CA ASN A 36 15.11 -4.01 -7.69
C ASN A 36 14.74 -3.91 -6.19
N ALA A 37 13.66 -3.20 -5.85
CA ALA A 37 13.24 -3.05 -4.47
C ALA A 37 12.43 -4.25 -3.97
N GLU A 38 12.66 -4.62 -2.72
CA GLU A 38 11.80 -5.53 -1.97
C GLU A 38 10.57 -4.77 -1.47
N PHE A 39 9.39 -5.31 -1.76
CA PHE A 39 8.12 -4.72 -1.34
C PHE A 39 7.50 -5.51 -0.20
N PHE A 40 7.07 -4.80 0.83
CA PHE A 40 6.38 -5.35 1.98
C PHE A 40 5.03 -4.67 2.18
N TYR A 41 4.06 -5.45 2.63
CA TYR A 41 2.73 -4.98 2.94
C TYR A 41 2.40 -5.25 4.41
N LEU A 42 2.02 -4.21 5.13
CA LEU A 42 1.52 -4.31 6.49
C LEU A 42 0.03 -3.96 6.47
N CYS A 43 -0.80 -4.92 6.85
CA CYS A 43 -2.25 -4.75 6.91
C CYS A 43 -2.79 -5.22 8.26
N SER A 44 -4.03 -4.86 8.56
CA SER A 44 -4.68 -5.26 9.80
C SER A 44 -5.15 -6.72 9.79
N HIS A 45 -5.40 -7.28 8.61
CA HIS A 45 -6.03 -8.58 8.44
C HIS A 45 -5.27 -9.47 7.45
N HIS A 46 -5.66 -9.41 6.19
CA HIS A 46 -5.23 -10.32 5.15
C HIS A 46 -4.48 -9.58 4.05
N ASN A 47 -3.35 -10.13 3.63
CA ASN A 47 -2.63 -9.58 2.49
C ASN A 47 -3.18 -10.20 1.20
N HIS A 48 -4.03 -9.46 0.50
CA HIS A 48 -4.61 -9.89 -0.77
C HIS A 48 -3.59 -10.01 -1.91
N PHE A 49 -2.44 -9.34 -1.82
CA PHE A 49 -1.40 -9.40 -2.85
C PHE A 49 -0.67 -10.75 -2.91
N ILE A 50 -0.68 -11.55 -1.83
CA ILE A 50 -0.12 -12.91 -1.83
C ILE A 50 -1.19 -13.99 -2.02
N SER A 51 -2.46 -13.61 -2.11
CA SER A 51 -3.58 -14.55 -2.19
C SER A 51 -4.49 -14.24 -3.38
N THR A 52 -5.52 -13.42 -3.17
CA THR A 52 -6.58 -13.17 -4.16
C THR A 52 -6.08 -12.45 -5.41
N LEU A 53 -5.10 -11.55 -5.25
CA LEU A 53 -4.54 -10.73 -6.34
C LEU A 53 -3.18 -11.25 -6.86
N LYS A 54 -2.75 -12.44 -6.42
CA LYS A 54 -1.42 -12.99 -6.76
C LYS A 54 -1.19 -13.11 -8.28
N ASP A 55 -2.25 -13.42 -9.04
CA ASP A 55 -2.17 -13.63 -10.47
C ASP A 55 -2.09 -12.31 -11.28
N LEU A 56 -2.15 -11.15 -10.62
CA LEU A 56 -2.03 -9.83 -11.26
C LEU A 56 -0.59 -9.29 -11.30
N ASN A 57 0.43 -10.15 -11.14
CA ASN A 57 1.85 -9.80 -11.11
C ASN A 57 2.22 -8.69 -10.09
N CYS A 58 1.42 -8.53 -9.03
CA CYS A 58 1.60 -7.53 -7.99
C CYS A 58 1.94 -8.13 -6.62
N LEU A 59 2.62 -9.28 -6.60
CA LEU A 59 3.00 -9.99 -5.39
C LEU A 59 3.81 -9.08 -4.45
N ILE A 60 3.37 -8.95 -3.19
CA ILE A 60 4.03 -8.15 -2.16
C ILE A 60 4.07 -8.97 -0.87
N ASP A 61 5.24 -9.13 -0.30
CA ASP A 61 5.43 -9.91 0.92
C ASP A 61 4.76 -9.26 2.14
N THR A 62 4.36 -10.08 3.10
CA THR A 62 3.74 -9.57 4.32
C THR A 62 4.80 -9.22 5.36
N LEU A 63 4.78 -7.98 5.87
CA LEU A 63 5.46 -7.65 7.11
C LEU A 63 4.57 -8.07 8.29
N ASP A 64 4.90 -9.18 8.93
CA ASP A 64 4.13 -9.68 10.07
C ASP A 64 4.79 -9.34 11.41
N LEU A 65 4.29 -8.34 12.09
CA LEU A 65 4.71 -7.95 13.44
C LEU A 65 4.01 -8.76 14.54
N LYS A 66 3.15 -9.73 14.19
CA LYS A 66 2.31 -10.48 15.13
C LYS A 66 1.44 -9.57 16.01
N ILE A 67 0.93 -8.49 15.43
CA ILE A 67 0.01 -7.55 16.07
C ILE A 67 -1.30 -7.58 15.29
N LYS A 68 -2.32 -8.26 15.84
CA LYS A 68 -3.66 -8.26 15.24
C LYS A 68 -4.22 -6.84 15.19
N TYR A 69 -4.84 -6.46 14.07
CA TYR A 69 -5.39 -5.13 13.87
C TYR A 69 -4.38 -4.00 14.11
N PHE A 70 -3.18 -4.13 13.56
CA PHE A 70 -2.12 -3.13 13.71
C PHE A 70 -2.64 -1.70 13.52
N GLY A 71 -2.32 -0.82 14.46
CA GLY A 71 -2.74 0.57 14.41
C GLY A 71 -4.12 0.87 15.05
N PHE A 72 -4.94 -0.14 15.39
CA PHE A 72 -6.29 0.09 15.93
C PHE A 72 -6.34 0.54 17.40
N ARG A 73 -5.26 0.33 18.16
CA ARG A 73 -5.17 0.65 19.58
C ARG A 73 -3.92 1.45 19.89
N TRP A 74 -4.00 2.42 20.80
CA TRP A 74 -2.87 3.25 21.19
C TRP A 74 -1.71 2.47 21.82
N TRP A 75 -1.99 1.43 22.58
CA TRP A 75 -0.94 0.59 23.16
C TRP A 75 -0.17 -0.23 22.13
N HIS A 76 -0.62 -0.30 20.88
CA HIS A 76 0.17 -0.88 19.79
C HIS A 76 1.49 -0.14 19.56
N LEU A 77 1.61 1.12 20.00
CA LEU A 77 2.87 1.87 19.98
C LEU A 77 3.96 1.12 20.77
N PHE A 78 3.66 0.71 21.99
CA PHE A 78 4.60 -0.02 22.86
C PHE A 78 4.85 -1.45 22.34
N ILE A 79 3.79 -2.13 21.91
CA ILE A 79 3.90 -3.49 21.36
C ILE A 79 4.74 -3.46 20.08
N ALA A 80 4.52 -2.51 19.17
CA ALA A 80 5.28 -2.36 17.94
C ALA A 80 6.77 -2.17 18.23
N LYS A 81 7.12 -1.26 19.14
CA LYS A 81 8.51 -1.03 19.57
C LYS A 81 9.20 -2.33 20.01
N ASN A 82 8.53 -3.12 20.86
CA ASN A 82 9.07 -4.38 21.35
C ASN A 82 9.18 -5.44 20.24
N ARG A 83 8.18 -5.52 19.33
CA ARG A 83 8.20 -6.48 18.23
C ARG A 83 9.26 -6.14 17.18
N ILE A 84 9.42 -4.87 16.84
CA ILE A 84 10.48 -4.39 15.93
C ILE A 84 11.85 -4.83 16.45
N LYS A 85 12.13 -4.64 17.75
CA LYS A 85 13.37 -5.08 18.38
C LYS A 85 13.50 -6.61 18.38
N LYS A 86 12.44 -7.32 18.80
CA LYS A 86 12.41 -8.79 18.90
C LYS A 86 12.67 -9.47 17.56
N TYR A 87 12.03 -8.97 16.49
CA TYR A 87 12.14 -9.54 15.14
C TYR A 87 13.26 -8.91 14.30
N GLN A 88 14.06 -8.01 14.90
CA GLN A 88 15.19 -7.34 14.24
C GLN A 88 14.76 -6.72 12.88
N ILE A 89 13.62 -6.02 12.87
CA ILE A 89 13.08 -5.44 11.63
C ILE A 89 14.09 -4.46 11.06
N LYS A 90 14.58 -4.78 9.86
CA LYS A 90 15.51 -3.93 9.12
C LYS A 90 14.86 -2.62 8.72
N LYS A 91 15.67 -1.56 8.61
CA LYS A 91 15.24 -0.22 8.13
C LYS A 91 14.64 -0.33 6.73
N PHE A 92 13.56 0.39 6.50
CA PHE A 92 13.00 0.63 5.17
C PHE A 92 13.55 1.93 4.60
N ASP A 93 13.79 1.98 3.30
CA ASP A 93 14.18 3.22 2.64
C ASP A 93 12.98 4.15 2.56
N ILE A 94 11.81 3.59 2.31
CA ILE A 94 10.56 4.35 2.30
C ILE A 94 9.41 3.56 2.92
N ILE A 95 8.63 4.23 3.77
CA ILE A 95 7.33 3.73 4.25
C ILE A 95 6.24 4.63 3.67
N ILE A 96 5.22 4.00 3.10
CA ILE A 96 4.05 4.67 2.52
C ILE A 96 2.82 4.30 3.34
N ASP A 97 2.32 5.26 4.10
CA ASP A 97 1.09 5.16 4.88
C ASP A 97 -0.10 5.60 4.02
N LEU A 98 -0.92 4.64 3.62
CA LEU A 98 -2.11 4.85 2.82
C LEU A 98 -3.32 5.32 3.65
N GLN A 99 -3.12 5.50 4.96
CA GLN A 99 -4.17 5.89 5.89
C GLN A 99 -4.08 7.38 6.27
N THR A 100 -5.18 7.88 6.81
CA THR A 100 -5.27 9.28 7.28
C THR A 100 -5.41 9.41 8.79
N LYS A 101 -5.47 8.28 9.52
CA LYS A 101 -5.69 8.25 10.98
C LYS A 101 -4.38 8.48 11.71
N ILE A 102 -4.28 9.58 12.46
CA ILE A 102 -3.07 9.98 13.20
C ILE A 102 -2.50 8.85 14.08
N ARG A 103 -3.35 8.11 14.78
CA ARG A 103 -2.92 7.00 15.62
C ARG A 103 -2.15 5.95 14.81
N ASN A 104 -2.68 5.54 13.67
CA ASN A 104 -2.04 4.56 12.79
C ASN A 104 -0.68 5.07 12.30
N THR A 105 -0.66 6.32 11.84
CA THR A 105 0.56 6.99 11.36
C THR A 105 1.64 7.03 12.45
N LEU A 106 1.30 7.41 13.68
CA LEU A 106 2.27 7.50 14.79
C LEU A 106 2.83 6.12 15.17
N ILE A 107 1.98 5.08 15.17
CA ILE A 107 2.42 3.71 15.47
C ILE A 107 3.30 3.19 14.33
N LEU A 108 2.94 3.47 13.08
CA LEU A 108 3.70 3.07 11.90
C LEU A 108 5.09 3.71 11.88
N LYS A 109 5.22 4.97 12.32
CA LYS A 109 6.50 5.68 12.46
C LYS A 109 7.49 5.03 13.42
N MET A 110 7.06 4.08 14.26
CA MET A 110 7.97 3.28 15.10
C MET A 110 8.81 2.30 14.30
N ILE A 111 8.38 1.92 13.09
CA ILE A 111 9.14 1.03 12.21
C ILE A 111 10.34 1.82 11.66
N PRO A 112 11.58 1.27 11.73
CA PRO A 112 12.76 1.96 11.23
C PRO A 112 12.62 2.33 9.75
N HIS A 113 12.82 3.60 9.43
CA HIS A 113 12.70 4.10 8.05
C HIS A 113 13.64 5.27 7.80
N GLU A 114 13.86 5.55 6.53
CA GLU A 114 14.55 6.76 6.10
C GLU A 114 13.55 7.83 5.69
N LYS A 115 12.72 7.53 4.72
CA LYS A 115 11.65 8.39 4.25
C LYS A 115 10.30 7.84 4.68
N PHE A 116 9.38 8.73 5.01
CA PHE A 116 8.04 8.37 5.47
C PHE A 116 7.00 9.24 4.76
N ILE A 117 6.06 8.64 4.10
CA ILE A 117 4.99 9.35 3.38
C ILE A 117 3.66 8.95 4.01
N SER A 118 2.90 9.94 4.48
CA SER A 118 1.56 9.72 5.06
C SER A 118 0.61 10.83 4.66
N GLN A 119 -0.59 10.46 4.27
CA GLN A 119 -1.67 11.41 3.95
C GLN A 119 -2.20 12.16 5.18
N CYS A 120 -1.78 11.76 6.38
CA CYS A 120 -2.24 12.37 7.62
C CYS A 120 -1.88 13.85 7.67
N PHE A 121 -2.85 14.69 8.07
CA PHE A 121 -2.72 16.15 8.07
C PHE A 121 -2.17 16.72 6.75
N ASN A 122 -2.67 16.25 5.63
CA ASN A 122 -2.22 16.69 4.31
C ASN A 122 -0.70 16.55 4.12
N PHE A 123 -0.19 15.35 4.42
CA PHE A 123 1.21 14.96 4.32
C PHE A 123 2.18 15.68 5.29
N LYS A 124 1.69 16.50 6.21
CA LYS A 124 2.53 17.18 7.19
C LYS A 124 3.26 16.24 8.15
N LEU A 125 2.74 15.02 8.35
CA LEU A 125 3.43 14.00 9.15
C LEU A 125 4.42 13.15 8.33
N SER A 126 4.63 13.46 7.07
CA SER A 126 5.68 12.84 6.26
C SER A 126 7.07 13.25 6.73
N ASN A 127 8.09 12.50 6.30
CA ASN A 127 9.50 12.84 6.52
C ASN A 127 10.24 12.66 5.18
N PRO A 128 10.67 13.76 4.53
CA PRO A 128 10.44 15.16 4.91
C PRO A 128 8.96 15.55 4.90
N SER A 129 8.60 16.53 5.71
CA SER A 129 7.24 17.09 5.74
C SER A 129 6.94 17.83 4.44
N ILE A 130 5.79 17.55 3.85
CA ILE A 130 5.33 18.19 2.62
C ILE A 130 3.89 18.64 2.76
N SER A 131 3.46 19.51 1.87
CA SER A 131 2.07 19.92 1.75
C SER A 131 1.65 19.88 0.29
N LEU A 132 0.56 19.20 0.00
CA LEU A 132 0.05 19.01 -1.34
C LEU A 132 -1.36 19.55 -1.50
N ARG A 133 -1.67 20.08 -2.68
CA ARG A 133 -3.06 20.27 -3.10
C ARG A 133 -3.62 18.91 -3.47
N LYS A 134 -4.50 18.36 -2.62
CA LYS A 134 -5.10 17.02 -2.84
C LYS A 134 -6.01 17.02 -4.06
N SER A 135 -5.90 15.98 -4.85
CA SER A 135 -6.87 15.57 -5.84
C SER A 135 -7.87 14.56 -5.24
N GLN A 136 -8.92 14.24 -5.99
CA GLN A 136 -9.87 13.18 -5.58
C GLN A 136 -9.24 11.77 -5.64
N ASN A 137 -8.21 11.58 -6.46
CA ASN A 137 -7.57 10.28 -6.64
C ASN A 137 -6.44 10.07 -5.61
N ILE A 138 -6.61 9.08 -4.75
CA ILE A 138 -5.65 8.72 -3.70
C ILE A 138 -4.28 8.33 -4.26
N ASN A 139 -4.23 7.57 -5.36
CA ASN A 139 -2.98 7.12 -5.97
C ASN A 139 -2.15 8.30 -6.48
N ASN A 140 -2.81 9.28 -7.11
CA ASN A 140 -2.16 10.50 -7.59
C ASN A 140 -1.61 11.34 -6.44
N ASN A 141 -2.35 11.45 -5.33
CA ASN A 141 -1.89 12.19 -4.16
C ASN A 141 -0.63 11.57 -3.56
N ILE A 142 -0.62 10.25 -3.41
CA ILE A 142 0.52 9.53 -2.84
C ILE A 142 1.71 9.59 -3.80
N LEU A 143 1.49 9.36 -5.10
CA LEU A 143 2.57 9.43 -6.07
C LEU A 143 3.17 10.83 -6.18
N SER A 144 2.34 11.88 -6.12
CA SER A 144 2.82 13.26 -6.05
C SER A 144 3.68 13.51 -4.81
N ALA A 145 3.29 12.94 -3.66
CA ALA A 145 4.10 13.01 -2.45
C ALA A 145 5.44 12.27 -2.60
N ILE A 146 5.44 11.09 -3.21
CA ILE A 146 6.64 10.32 -3.53
C ILE A 146 7.56 11.14 -4.44
N ASN A 147 7.02 11.71 -5.52
CA ASN A 147 7.77 12.52 -6.45
C ASN A 147 8.45 13.73 -5.79
N MET A 148 7.74 14.41 -4.86
CA MET A 148 8.32 15.52 -4.11
C MET A 148 9.44 15.08 -3.16
N VAL A 149 9.27 13.92 -2.50
CA VAL A 149 10.24 13.42 -1.51
C VAL A 149 11.50 12.86 -2.18
N LEU A 150 11.36 12.30 -3.38
CA LEU A 150 12.44 11.66 -4.12
C LEU A 150 13.00 12.51 -5.27
N ASP A 151 12.45 13.71 -5.48
CA ASP A 151 12.80 14.59 -6.61
C ASP A 151 12.66 13.86 -7.96
N THR A 152 11.48 13.28 -8.19
CA THR A 152 11.16 12.49 -9.38
C THR A 152 9.88 12.98 -10.06
N SER A 153 9.55 12.41 -11.22
CA SER A 153 8.35 12.77 -12.00
C SER A 153 7.59 11.54 -12.50
N TYR A 154 7.48 10.52 -11.67
CA TYR A 154 6.73 9.31 -11.99
C TYR A 154 5.24 9.61 -12.24
N ARG A 155 4.61 8.80 -13.09
CA ARG A 155 3.18 8.89 -13.42
C ARG A 155 2.50 7.58 -13.12
N ILE A 156 1.25 7.64 -12.66
CA ILE A 156 0.44 6.43 -12.47
C ILE A 156 0.30 5.71 -13.83
N ILE A 157 0.57 4.42 -13.78
CA ILE A 157 0.34 3.54 -14.92
C ILE A 157 -1.16 3.22 -14.95
N ASP A 158 -1.78 3.40 -16.10
CA ASP A 158 -3.16 2.98 -16.31
C ASP A 158 -3.25 1.46 -16.13
N PHE A 159 -4.07 1.07 -15.16
CA PHE A 159 -4.38 -0.34 -14.96
C PHE A 159 -5.49 -0.72 -15.94
N ASN A 160 -5.11 -1.48 -16.97
CA ASN A 160 -6.08 -2.00 -17.92
C ASN A 160 -6.55 -3.39 -17.46
N ILE A 161 -7.82 -3.47 -17.09
CA ILE A 161 -8.47 -4.72 -16.67
C ILE A 161 -8.47 -5.78 -17.80
N ASN A 162 -8.35 -5.36 -19.05
CA ASN A 162 -8.28 -6.25 -20.20
C ASN A 162 -6.98 -7.08 -20.25
N ASN A 163 -5.99 -6.76 -19.40
CA ASN A 163 -4.77 -7.56 -19.24
C ASN A 163 -4.92 -8.67 -18.18
N ILE A 164 -6.11 -8.84 -17.62
CA ILE A 164 -6.42 -9.98 -16.74
C ILE A 164 -6.62 -11.21 -17.62
N ASP A 165 -6.07 -12.35 -17.16
CA ASP A 165 -6.18 -13.64 -17.85
C ASP A 165 -7.65 -13.96 -18.17
N ASP A 166 -7.95 -14.27 -19.44
CA ASP A 166 -9.28 -14.61 -19.95
C ASP A 166 -9.98 -15.74 -19.17
N LYS A 167 -9.21 -16.53 -18.38
CA LYS A 167 -9.79 -17.56 -17.51
C LYS A 167 -10.80 -16.96 -16.53
N PHE A 168 -10.53 -15.77 -15.98
CA PHE A 168 -11.43 -15.11 -15.03
C PHE A 168 -12.72 -14.65 -15.69
N ASP A 169 -12.62 -14.15 -16.93
CA ASP A 169 -13.80 -13.78 -17.71
C ASP A 169 -14.66 -15.01 -18.03
N ARG A 170 -14.04 -16.10 -18.47
CA ARG A 170 -14.74 -17.38 -18.71
C ARG A 170 -15.39 -17.95 -17.47
N GLU A 171 -14.76 -17.86 -16.30
CA GLU A 171 -15.36 -18.27 -15.03
C GLU A 171 -16.54 -17.38 -14.62
N ALA A 172 -16.39 -16.07 -14.78
CA ALA A 172 -17.48 -15.13 -14.52
C ALA A 172 -18.69 -15.38 -15.42
N GLN A 173 -18.46 -15.63 -16.72
CA GLN A 173 -19.54 -15.94 -17.67
C GLN A 173 -20.30 -17.23 -17.31
N LYS A 174 -19.63 -18.23 -16.71
CA LYS A 174 -20.32 -19.45 -16.24
C LYS A 174 -21.22 -19.20 -15.05
N LEU A 175 -20.91 -18.19 -14.23
CA LEU A 175 -21.66 -17.86 -13.01
C LEU A 175 -22.78 -16.86 -13.26
N LEU A 176 -22.72 -16.11 -14.37
CA LEU A 176 -23.69 -15.06 -14.69
C LEU A 176 -24.83 -15.65 -15.53
N PRO A 177 -26.10 -15.39 -15.16
CA PRO A 177 -27.25 -15.85 -15.94
C PRO A 177 -27.45 -14.93 -17.15
N ASN A 178 -27.10 -15.32 -18.34
CA ASN A 178 -27.34 -14.58 -19.59
C ASN A 178 -26.79 -13.14 -19.66
N ASN A 179 -26.88 -12.50 -20.83
CA ASN A 179 -26.26 -11.18 -21.09
C ASN A 179 -26.98 -9.98 -20.43
N ASN A 180 -28.14 -10.16 -19.80
CA ASN A 180 -28.90 -9.09 -19.17
C ASN A 180 -29.15 -9.42 -17.68
N TYR A 181 -28.30 -8.87 -16.81
CA TYR A 181 -28.45 -9.00 -15.36
C TYR A 181 -28.19 -7.68 -14.66
N VAL A 182 -28.80 -7.52 -13.49
CA VAL A 182 -28.52 -6.41 -12.57
C VAL A 182 -27.94 -7.03 -11.30
N GLY A 183 -26.72 -6.65 -10.97
CA GLY A 183 -26.04 -7.09 -9.74
C GLY A 183 -26.28 -6.12 -8.59
N PHE A 184 -26.57 -6.63 -7.41
CA PHE A 184 -26.62 -5.87 -6.17
C PHE A 184 -25.50 -6.31 -5.25
N SER A 185 -24.77 -5.34 -4.69
CA SER A 185 -23.85 -5.58 -3.58
C SER A 185 -24.57 -5.27 -2.26
N ILE A 186 -24.68 -6.25 -1.40
CA ILE A 186 -25.31 -6.12 -0.07
C ILE A 186 -24.21 -5.85 0.97
#